data_e5905dd0db980c7a70fabc462e437b4e
#
_entry.id   e5905dd0db980c7a70fabc462e437b4e
#
_cell.length_a   1.000
_cell.length_b   1.000
_cell.length_c   1.000
_cell.angle_alpha   90.00
_cell.angle_beta   90.00
_cell.angle_gamma   90.00
#
_symmetry.space_group_name_H-M   'P 1'
#
loop_
_entity.id
_entity.type
_entity.pdbx_description
1 polymer ?
#
loop_
_entity_poly.entity_id
_entity_poly.type
_entity_poly.pdbx_seq_one_letter_code
_entity_poly.pdbx_strand_id
1 'polypeptide(L)'
;MSGIPLGAQTPAAPAPVFAITPEGSSVKFYVKASVALTGDFAKWEAALTCTSTDPATCVLDLKVQADSVNSGSGMKDGKLKSKDFFDVKENPLITFKSTKVEQKGPNAFDIAGVFTIRGVSKAETISLTATRDGNGGEVKGQMAFDRKEYGMTSGIPLIKIADRVEVNVDLKAKRLSGPALVLKN
;
A
#
# COMPACT_ATOMS: atom_id res chain seq x y z
N MET A 1 42.58 -6.39 37.20
CA MET A 1 42.29 -6.10 35.79
C MET A 1 41.07 -6.94 35.36
N SER A 2 39.92 -6.35 35.39
CA SER A 2 38.65 -7.04 35.03
C SER A 2 38.41 -6.88 33.55
N GLY A 3 38.58 -7.96 32.79
CA GLY A 3 38.23 -8.02 31.39
C GLY A 3 36.71 -8.06 31.27
N ILE A 4 36.13 -7.04 30.62
CA ILE A 4 34.74 -7.01 30.20
C ILE A 4 34.62 -8.03 29.06
N PRO A 5 33.76 -9.04 29.15
CA PRO A 5 33.52 -9.92 27.99
C PRO A 5 32.87 -9.10 26.91
N LEU A 6 33.52 -8.98 25.76
CA LEU A 6 32.90 -8.49 24.53
C LEU A 6 31.76 -9.44 24.21
N GLY A 7 30.53 -9.01 24.47
CA GLY A 7 29.33 -9.77 24.08
C GLY A 7 29.38 -10.02 22.59
N ALA A 8 29.50 -11.26 22.19
CA ALA A 8 29.36 -11.65 20.78
C ALA A 8 27.98 -11.22 20.32
N GLN A 9 27.90 -10.18 19.48
CA GLN A 9 26.68 -9.79 18.80
C GLN A 9 26.31 -10.95 17.87
N THR A 10 25.18 -11.56 18.15
CA THR A 10 24.60 -12.56 17.25
C THR A 10 24.40 -11.89 15.89
N PRO A 11 24.96 -12.44 14.80
CA PRO A 11 24.72 -11.84 13.47
C PRO A 11 23.23 -11.75 13.20
N ALA A 12 22.79 -10.63 12.63
CA ALA A 12 21.39 -10.49 12.20
C ALA A 12 21.02 -11.64 11.25
N ALA A 13 19.80 -12.17 11.37
CA ALA A 13 19.31 -13.22 10.47
C ALA A 13 19.39 -12.72 9.02
N PRO A 14 19.81 -13.59 8.05
CA PRO A 14 19.83 -13.19 6.64
C PRO A 14 18.42 -12.86 6.18
N ALA A 15 18.27 -11.73 5.50
CA ALA A 15 17.01 -11.23 5.01
C ALA A 15 17.11 -10.77 3.55
N PRO A 16 16.04 -10.93 2.77
CA PRO A 16 16.00 -10.38 1.41
C PRO A 16 15.91 -8.85 1.44
N VAL A 17 16.50 -8.22 0.45
CA VAL A 17 16.35 -6.80 0.14
C VAL A 17 15.58 -6.68 -1.16
N PHE A 18 14.47 -5.98 -1.12
CA PHE A 18 13.60 -5.76 -2.27
C PHE A 18 13.63 -4.32 -2.75
N ALA A 19 13.49 -4.14 -4.05
CA ALA A 19 13.12 -2.88 -4.67
C ALA A 19 11.75 -3.02 -5.32
N ILE A 20 10.91 -2.01 -5.15
CA ILE A 20 9.64 -1.88 -5.86
C ILE A 20 9.81 -0.79 -6.90
N THR A 21 9.57 -1.13 -8.17
CA THR A 21 9.75 -0.23 -9.30
C THR A 21 8.40 0.40 -9.68
N PRO A 22 8.33 1.71 -9.90
CA PRO A 22 7.12 2.37 -10.40
C PRO A 22 6.73 1.89 -11.80
N GLU A 23 7.71 1.57 -12.64
CA GLU A 23 7.49 1.07 -13.98
C GLU A 23 6.77 -0.28 -13.96
N GLY A 24 5.64 -0.35 -14.65
CA GLY A 24 4.78 -1.52 -14.65
C GLY A 24 3.97 -1.72 -13.38
N SER A 25 4.08 -0.80 -12.42
CA SER A 25 3.31 -0.80 -11.18
C SER A 25 2.23 0.28 -11.20
N SER A 26 1.17 0.09 -10.40
CA SER A 26 0.07 1.05 -10.31
C SER A 26 -0.61 1.03 -8.95
N VAL A 27 -1.14 2.19 -8.57
CA VAL A 27 -2.06 2.36 -7.45
C VAL A 27 -3.32 3.00 -8.00
N LYS A 28 -4.44 2.26 -7.95
CA LYS A 28 -5.71 2.65 -8.57
C LYS A 28 -6.85 2.59 -7.56
N PHE A 29 -7.87 3.39 -7.82
CA PHE A 29 -9.11 3.33 -7.05
C PHE A 29 -10.33 3.25 -7.96
N TYR A 30 -11.40 2.70 -7.42
CA TYR A 30 -12.70 2.58 -8.05
C TYR A 30 -13.80 2.94 -7.05
N VAL A 31 -14.73 3.78 -7.48
CA VAL A 31 -15.95 4.10 -6.73
C VAL A 31 -17.14 3.87 -7.66
N LYS A 32 -18.08 3.05 -7.21
CA LYS A 32 -19.33 2.87 -7.93
C LYS A 32 -20.12 4.18 -7.93
N ALA A 33 -20.52 4.63 -9.10
CA ALA A 33 -21.27 5.86 -9.28
C ALA A 33 -22.21 5.73 -10.46
N SER A 34 -23.12 6.70 -10.64
CA SER A 34 -23.98 6.78 -11.83
C SER A 34 -23.14 6.86 -13.12
N VAL A 35 -21.98 7.49 -13.03
CA VAL A 35 -20.87 7.32 -13.99
C VAL A 35 -19.66 6.87 -13.17
N ALA A 36 -19.13 5.69 -13.42
CA ALA A 36 -18.05 5.11 -12.63
C ALA A 36 -16.90 6.12 -12.44
N LEU A 37 -16.44 6.25 -11.18
CA LEU A 37 -15.32 7.09 -10.83
C LEU A 37 -14.11 6.18 -10.60
N THR A 38 -13.20 6.22 -11.55
CA THR A 38 -11.93 5.48 -11.48
C THR A 38 -10.78 6.45 -11.60
N GLY A 39 -9.66 6.12 -11.02
CA GLY A 39 -8.46 6.90 -11.18
C GLY A 39 -7.23 6.14 -10.71
N ASP A 40 -6.08 6.73 -11.00
CA ASP A 40 -4.79 6.27 -10.51
C ASP A 40 -4.05 7.41 -9.82
N PHE A 41 -2.94 7.07 -9.19
CA PHE A 41 -2.01 8.04 -8.63
C PHE A 41 -0.68 7.94 -9.38
N ALA A 42 -0.24 9.04 -9.95
CA ALA A 42 0.99 9.09 -10.75
C ALA A 42 2.27 9.09 -9.90
N LYS A 43 2.19 9.54 -8.64
CA LYS A 43 3.34 9.66 -7.74
C LYS A 43 3.10 8.93 -6.43
N TRP A 44 3.89 7.91 -6.20
CA TRP A 44 3.86 7.12 -4.98
C TRP A 44 5.21 6.42 -4.77
N GLU A 45 5.43 5.97 -3.56
CA GLU A 45 6.58 5.18 -3.15
C GLU A 45 6.10 3.96 -2.37
N ALA A 46 6.74 2.83 -2.58
CA ALA A 46 6.50 1.61 -1.81
C ALA A 46 7.82 0.99 -1.39
N ALA A 47 7.89 0.56 -0.15
CA ALA A 47 9.03 -0.16 0.40
C ALA A 47 8.54 -1.45 1.07
N LEU A 48 9.23 -2.55 0.79
CA LEU A 48 9.02 -3.83 1.45
C LEU A 48 10.32 -4.19 2.17
N THR A 49 10.28 -4.18 3.49
CA THR A 49 11.44 -4.43 4.36
C THR A 49 11.18 -5.68 5.20
N CYS A 50 12.08 -6.65 5.11
CA CYS A 50 12.01 -7.91 5.86
C CYS A 50 13.24 -8.04 6.76
N THR A 51 13.08 -8.65 7.94
CA THR A 51 14.17 -8.90 8.88
C THR A 51 14.64 -10.35 8.90
N SER A 52 13.96 -11.23 8.17
CA SER A 52 14.34 -12.62 7.96
C SER A 52 13.73 -13.15 6.65
N THR A 53 13.88 -14.44 6.41
CA THR A 53 13.21 -15.12 5.27
C THR A 53 11.75 -15.44 5.51
N ASP A 54 11.24 -15.22 6.72
CA ASP A 54 9.83 -15.40 7.04
C ASP A 54 9.02 -14.18 6.56
N PRO A 55 8.03 -14.34 5.71
CA PRO A 55 7.16 -13.25 5.25
C PRO A 55 6.50 -12.46 6.39
N ALA A 56 6.24 -13.10 7.53
CA ALA A 56 5.66 -12.44 8.70
C ALA A 56 6.55 -11.33 9.28
N THR A 57 7.85 -11.32 8.96
CA THR A 57 8.79 -10.27 9.38
C THR A 57 8.82 -9.07 8.44
N CYS A 58 8.09 -9.14 7.34
CA CYS A 58 8.07 -8.07 6.34
C CYS A 58 7.12 -6.94 6.74
N VAL A 59 7.53 -5.71 6.41
CA VAL A 59 6.72 -4.51 6.57
C VAL A 59 6.57 -3.86 5.19
N LEU A 60 5.33 -3.63 4.79
CA LEU A 60 4.98 -2.84 3.61
C LEU A 60 4.70 -1.41 4.05
N ASP A 61 5.42 -0.46 3.45
CA ASP A 61 5.22 0.97 3.65
C ASP A 61 4.90 1.61 2.30
N LEU A 62 3.68 2.09 2.14
CA LEU A 62 3.19 2.72 0.92
C LEU A 62 2.85 4.19 1.21
N LYS A 63 3.42 5.10 0.43
CA LYS A 63 3.17 6.54 0.48
C LYS A 63 2.74 7.03 -0.88
N VAL A 64 1.56 7.63 -0.94
CA VAL A 64 0.96 8.14 -2.16
C VAL A 64 0.80 9.64 -2.05
N GLN A 65 1.27 10.38 -3.05
CA GLN A 65 1.00 11.81 -3.15
C GLN A 65 -0.44 12.02 -3.61
N ALA A 66 -1.28 12.54 -2.71
CA ALA A 66 -2.72 12.68 -2.95
C ALA A 66 -3.02 13.63 -4.12
N ASP A 67 -2.17 14.64 -4.35
CA ASP A 67 -2.32 15.58 -5.45
C ASP A 67 -1.99 14.99 -6.84
N SER A 68 -1.40 13.80 -6.87
CA SER A 68 -1.08 13.09 -8.12
C SER A 68 -2.26 12.28 -8.67
N VAL A 69 -3.44 12.42 -8.11
CA VAL A 69 -4.65 11.75 -8.58
C VAL A 69 -4.97 12.13 -10.03
N ASN A 70 -5.30 11.13 -10.82
CA ASN A 70 -5.68 11.27 -12.23
C ASN A 70 -6.90 10.39 -12.53
N SER A 71 -8.04 11.01 -12.70
CA SER A 71 -9.30 10.36 -13.09
C SER A 71 -9.59 10.45 -14.58
N GLY A 72 -8.69 11.10 -15.34
CA GLY A 72 -8.91 11.44 -16.75
C GLY A 72 -9.76 12.70 -16.95
N SER A 73 -10.15 13.38 -15.89
CA SER A 73 -10.97 14.59 -15.93
C SER A 73 -10.44 15.63 -14.94
N GLY A 74 -9.98 16.78 -15.43
CA GLY A 74 -9.47 17.85 -14.57
C GLY A 74 -10.49 18.37 -13.58
N MET A 75 -11.78 18.37 -13.93
CA MET A 75 -12.86 18.77 -13.03
C MET A 75 -13.01 17.77 -11.87
N LYS A 76 -13.02 16.47 -12.15
CA LYS A 76 -13.07 15.43 -11.12
C LYS A 76 -11.82 15.46 -10.24
N ASP A 77 -10.65 15.62 -10.83
CA ASP A 77 -9.38 15.70 -10.09
C ASP A 77 -9.37 16.90 -9.15
N GLY A 78 -9.83 18.07 -9.62
CA GLY A 78 -9.97 19.25 -8.77
C GLY A 78 -10.90 19.03 -7.58
N LYS A 79 -12.02 18.33 -7.78
CA LYS A 79 -12.96 17.99 -6.71
C LYS A 79 -12.35 16.99 -5.72
N LEU A 80 -11.66 15.96 -6.21
CA LEU A 80 -10.98 14.97 -5.36
C LEU A 80 -9.88 15.59 -4.49
N LYS A 81 -9.17 16.58 -5.02
CA LYS A 81 -8.11 17.31 -4.27
C LYS A 81 -8.65 18.29 -3.24
N SER A 82 -9.92 18.65 -3.33
CA SER A 82 -10.54 19.67 -2.48
C SER A 82 -10.76 19.19 -1.03
N LYS A 83 -11.16 20.13 -0.17
CA LYS A 83 -11.53 19.87 1.24
C LYS A 83 -12.63 18.81 1.39
N ASP A 84 -13.47 18.65 0.39
CA ASP A 84 -14.59 17.71 0.41
C ASP A 84 -14.14 16.26 0.30
N PHE A 85 -12.94 16.01 -0.24
CA PHE A 85 -12.36 14.68 -0.43
C PHE A 85 -10.98 14.57 0.20
N PHE A 86 -9.91 14.61 -0.57
CA PHE A 86 -8.56 14.33 -0.05
C PHE A 86 -7.97 15.47 0.78
N ASP A 87 -8.43 16.70 0.54
CA ASP A 87 -7.88 17.89 1.21
C ASP A 87 -6.34 17.94 1.10
N VAL A 88 -5.84 17.89 -0.13
CA VAL A 88 -4.42 17.68 -0.42
C VAL A 88 -3.52 18.80 0.09
N LYS A 89 -4.06 19.99 0.34
CA LYS A 89 -3.30 21.12 0.91
C LYS A 89 -2.90 20.88 2.36
N GLU A 90 -3.82 20.33 3.15
CA GLU A 90 -3.59 20.01 4.57
C GLU A 90 -3.04 18.59 4.72
N ASN A 91 -3.38 17.68 3.81
CA ASN A 91 -3.05 16.26 3.87
C ASN A 91 -2.44 15.79 2.55
N PRO A 92 -1.16 16.10 2.30
CA PRO A 92 -0.52 15.80 1.01
C PRO A 92 -0.28 14.31 0.75
N LEU A 93 -0.24 13.48 1.80
CA LEU A 93 0.04 12.05 1.70
C LEU A 93 -1.14 11.17 2.08
N ILE A 94 -1.34 10.12 1.30
CA ILE A 94 -2.13 8.95 1.64
C ILE A 94 -1.13 7.83 1.95
N THR A 95 -1.26 7.18 3.09
CA THR A 95 -0.26 6.19 3.53
C THR A 95 -0.90 4.89 3.97
N PHE A 96 -0.18 3.80 3.76
CA PHE A 96 -0.46 2.51 4.38
C PHE A 96 0.83 1.94 4.94
N LYS A 97 0.83 1.59 6.21
CA LYS A 97 1.95 0.91 6.85
C LYS A 97 1.48 -0.36 7.53
N SER A 98 2.02 -1.48 7.10
CA SER A 98 1.62 -2.77 7.64
C SER A 98 2.09 -2.95 9.09
N THR A 99 1.27 -3.64 9.87
CA THR A 99 1.56 -4.05 11.25
C THR A 99 1.65 -5.55 11.39
N LYS A 100 1.03 -6.30 10.47
CA LYS A 100 1.04 -7.76 10.46
C LYS A 100 0.91 -8.28 9.03
N VAL A 101 1.75 -9.24 8.68
CA VAL A 101 1.67 -10.00 7.43
C VAL A 101 1.34 -11.44 7.78
N GLU A 102 0.29 -11.98 7.20
CA GLU A 102 -0.16 -13.34 7.42
C GLU A 102 -0.33 -14.06 6.08
N GLN A 103 0.38 -15.17 5.92
CA GLN A 103 0.23 -16.02 4.74
C GLN A 103 -1.05 -16.85 4.85
N LYS A 104 -1.93 -16.74 3.87
CA LYS A 104 -3.24 -17.44 3.81
C LYS A 104 -3.25 -18.62 2.85
N GLY A 105 -2.28 -18.70 1.98
CA GLY A 105 -2.14 -19.76 0.98
C GLY A 105 -0.77 -19.68 0.31
N PRO A 106 -0.46 -20.55 -0.64
CA PRO A 106 0.85 -20.59 -1.29
C PRO A 106 1.31 -19.25 -1.86
N ASN A 107 0.36 -18.47 -2.39
CA ASN A 107 0.60 -17.17 -3.01
C ASN A 107 -0.26 -16.05 -2.41
N ALA A 108 -1.05 -16.33 -1.37
CA ALA A 108 -2.03 -15.42 -0.80
C ALA A 108 -1.61 -14.93 0.58
N PHE A 109 -1.80 -13.62 0.81
CA PHE A 109 -1.43 -12.95 2.04
C PHE A 109 -2.50 -11.96 2.45
N ASP A 110 -2.73 -11.84 3.75
CA ASP A 110 -3.45 -10.71 4.34
C ASP A 110 -2.45 -9.82 5.05
N ILE A 111 -2.47 -8.54 4.70
CA ILE A 111 -1.60 -7.53 5.30
C ILE A 111 -2.47 -6.56 6.08
N ALA A 112 -2.49 -6.70 7.38
CA ALA A 112 -3.12 -5.73 8.28
C ALA A 112 -2.18 -4.54 8.48
N GLY A 113 -2.74 -3.34 8.56
CA GLY A 113 -1.95 -2.14 8.75
C GLY A 113 -2.80 -0.93 9.11
N VAL A 114 -2.14 0.21 9.12
CA VAL A 114 -2.77 1.50 9.35
C VAL A 114 -2.85 2.24 8.02
N PHE A 115 -4.06 2.52 7.59
CA PHE A 115 -4.37 3.33 6.41
C PHE A 115 -4.72 4.74 6.85
N THR A 116 -4.08 5.72 6.24
CA THR A 116 -4.30 7.14 6.54
C THR A 116 -4.65 7.88 5.27
N ILE A 117 -5.80 8.52 5.26
CA ILE A 117 -6.25 9.41 4.19
C ILE A 117 -6.96 10.60 4.83
N ARG A 118 -6.75 11.79 4.28
CA ARG A 118 -7.33 13.02 4.81
C ARG A 118 -7.00 13.26 6.30
N GLY A 119 -5.83 12.83 6.75
CA GLY A 119 -5.39 12.93 8.15
C GLY A 119 -6.10 11.96 9.12
N VAL A 120 -6.98 11.09 8.64
CA VAL A 120 -7.67 10.09 9.47
C VAL A 120 -7.02 8.74 9.28
N SER A 121 -6.61 8.12 10.38
CA SER A 121 -5.95 6.81 10.40
C SER A 121 -6.87 5.74 10.96
N LYS A 122 -6.98 4.62 10.26
CA LYS A 122 -7.76 3.45 10.69
C LYS A 122 -7.04 2.15 10.34
N ALA A 123 -7.36 1.09 11.07
CA ALA A 123 -6.92 -0.25 10.74
C ALA A 123 -7.64 -0.76 9.51
N GLU A 124 -6.88 -1.19 8.52
CA GLU A 124 -7.38 -1.79 7.29
C GLU A 124 -6.54 -3.01 6.93
N THR A 125 -7.08 -3.87 6.07
CA THR A 125 -6.37 -5.05 5.57
C THR A 125 -6.32 -5.04 4.06
N ILE A 126 -5.12 -5.24 3.52
CA ILE A 126 -4.92 -5.50 2.10
C ILE A 126 -4.81 -7.01 1.91
N SER A 127 -5.69 -7.58 1.11
CA SER A 127 -5.55 -8.96 0.64
C SER A 127 -4.73 -8.95 -0.64
N LEU A 128 -3.63 -9.68 -0.66
CA LEU A 128 -2.75 -9.71 -1.82
C LEU A 128 -2.38 -11.10 -2.28
N THR A 129 -2.06 -11.16 -3.56
CA THR A 129 -1.49 -12.33 -4.23
C THR A 129 -0.11 -11.97 -4.74
N ALA A 130 0.88 -12.81 -4.44
CA ALA A 130 2.24 -12.64 -4.92
C ALA A 130 2.60 -13.75 -5.90
N THR A 131 3.17 -13.39 -7.04
CA THR A 131 3.74 -14.33 -8.02
C THR A 131 5.22 -14.08 -8.12
N ARG A 132 6.00 -15.16 -8.20
CA ARG A 132 7.47 -15.08 -8.33
C ARG A 132 7.88 -15.42 -9.76
N ASP A 133 8.80 -14.62 -10.27
CA ASP A 133 9.46 -14.85 -11.57
C ASP A 133 10.96 -14.55 -11.43
N GLY A 134 11.77 -15.61 -11.28
CA GLY A 134 13.20 -15.47 -11.03
C GLY A 134 13.48 -14.69 -9.73
N ASN A 135 14.25 -13.60 -9.84
CA ASN A 135 14.52 -12.66 -8.74
C ASN A 135 13.45 -11.58 -8.62
N GLY A 136 12.50 -11.54 -9.54
CA GLY A 136 11.39 -10.62 -9.55
C GLY A 136 10.08 -11.25 -9.13
N GLY A 137 9.05 -10.43 -9.11
CA GLY A 137 7.70 -10.86 -8.84
C GLY A 137 6.70 -9.72 -8.98
N GLU A 138 5.45 -10.10 -8.96
CA GLU A 138 4.32 -9.19 -9.01
C GLU A 138 3.47 -9.40 -7.76
N VAL A 139 3.07 -8.31 -7.15
CA VAL A 139 2.18 -8.29 -6.00
C VAL A 139 0.92 -7.53 -6.39
N LYS A 140 -0.22 -8.22 -6.38
CA LYS A 140 -1.54 -7.63 -6.63
C LYS A 140 -2.32 -7.59 -5.32
N GLY A 141 -2.69 -6.42 -4.88
CA GLY A 141 -3.41 -6.21 -3.63
C GLY A 141 -4.73 -5.48 -3.84
N GLN A 142 -5.67 -5.78 -2.97
CA GLN A 142 -6.99 -5.16 -2.93
C GLN A 142 -7.36 -4.81 -1.49
N MET A 143 -7.91 -3.62 -1.32
CA MET A 143 -8.59 -3.23 -0.09
C MET A 143 -9.83 -2.40 -0.45
N ALA A 144 -10.73 -2.27 0.51
CA ALA A 144 -11.86 -1.37 0.38
C ALA A 144 -12.10 -0.67 1.72
N PHE A 145 -12.59 0.56 1.64
CA PHE A 145 -12.95 1.34 2.82
C PHE A 145 -14.21 2.18 2.56
N ASP A 146 -14.85 2.61 3.61
CA ASP A 146 -15.95 3.57 3.55
C ASP A 146 -15.38 4.99 3.64
N ARG A 147 -15.55 5.78 2.57
CA ARG A 147 -15.04 7.15 2.50
C ARG A 147 -15.57 8.07 3.60
N LYS A 148 -16.79 7.82 4.06
CA LYS A 148 -17.42 8.63 5.10
C LYS A 148 -16.73 8.47 6.46
N GLU A 149 -16.18 7.29 6.75
CA GLU A 149 -15.42 7.05 7.96
C GLU A 149 -14.12 7.85 8.03
N TYR A 150 -13.66 8.37 6.89
CA TYR A 150 -12.49 9.25 6.77
C TYR A 150 -12.86 10.72 6.56
N GLY A 151 -14.13 11.07 6.80
CA GLY A 151 -14.61 12.45 6.71
C GLY A 151 -14.93 12.93 5.29
N MET A 152 -14.91 12.06 4.29
CA MET A 152 -15.29 12.36 2.91
C MET A 152 -16.80 12.16 2.73
N THR A 153 -17.59 13.04 3.35
CA THR A 153 -19.06 12.94 3.38
C THR A 153 -19.76 13.66 2.23
N SER A 154 -19.04 14.51 1.51
CA SER A 154 -19.58 15.29 0.39
C SER A 154 -19.85 14.43 -0.83
N GLY A 155 -20.74 14.92 -1.69
CA GLY A 155 -21.02 14.34 -3.01
C GLY A 155 -20.32 15.11 -4.11
N ILE A 156 -20.47 14.60 -5.33
CA ILE A 156 -20.12 15.30 -6.58
C ILE A 156 -21.43 15.76 -7.22
N PRO A 157 -21.58 17.03 -7.59
CA PRO A 157 -22.79 17.52 -8.22
C PRO A 157 -23.21 16.67 -9.44
N LEU A 158 -24.49 16.31 -9.50
CA LEU A 158 -25.09 15.49 -10.57
C LEU A 158 -24.56 14.04 -10.67
N ILE A 159 -23.69 13.61 -9.78
CA ILE A 159 -23.14 12.25 -9.76
C ILE A 159 -23.48 11.60 -8.42
N LYS A 160 -24.22 10.50 -8.47
CA LYS A 160 -24.46 9.68 -7.27
C LYS A 160 -23.30 8.74 -7.09
N ILE A 161 -22.56 8.88 -5.99
CA ILE A 161 -21.39 8.08 -5.65
C ILE A 161 -21.64 7.20 -4.43
N ALA A 162 -21.12 5.98 -4.48
CA ALA A 162 -21.14 5.06 -3.34
C ALA A 162 -20.18 5.50 -2.23
N ASP A 163 -20.42 5.01 -1.03
CA ASP A 163 -19.56 5.25 0.12
C ASP A 163 -18.33 4.33 0.09
N ARG A 164 -18.47 3.14 -0.48
CA ARG A 164 -17.38 2.18 -0.62
C ARG A 164 -16.40 2.60 -1.72
N VAL A 165 -15.13 2.69 -1.35
CA VAL A 165 -14.01 2.88 -2.26
C VAL A 165 -13.18 1.62 -2.32
N GLU A 166 -12.90 1.13 -3.51
CA GLU A 166 -12.00 0.01 -3.74
C GLU A 166 -10.65 0.52 -4.19
N VAL A 167 -9.59 -0.03 -3.60
CA VAL A 167 -8.20 0.29 -3.95
C VAL A 167 -7.53 -0.96 -4.47
N ASN A 168 -6.88 -0.84 -5.61
CA ASN A 168 -6.11 -1.91 -6.22
C ASN A 168 -4.66 -1.46 -6.39
N VAL A 169 -3.74 -2.26 -5.92
CA VAL A 169 -2.31 -2.06 -6.13
C VAL A 169 -1.76 -3.20 -6.96
N ASP A 170 -0.92 -2.87 -7.91
CA ASP A 170 -0.15 -3.82 -8.71
C ASP A 170 1.31 -3.37 -8.65
N LEU A 171 2.13 -4.10 -7.93
CA LEU A 171 3.50 -3.72 -7.65
C LEU A 171 4.47 -4.72 -8.25
N LYS A 172 5.43 -4.22 -9.02
CA LYS A 172 6.56 -5.00 -9.51
C LYS A 172 7.69 -4.91 -8.50
N ALA A 173 8.10 -6.05 -7.99
CA ALA A 173 9.17 -6.17 -7.01
C ALA A 173 10.35 -6.95 -7.57
N LYS A 174 11.55 -6.59 -7.13
CA LYS A 174 12.78 -7.32 -7.46
C LYS A 174 13.61 -7.51 -6.19
N ARG A 175 14.06 -8.74 -5.97
CA ARG A 175 15.03 -9.02 -4.91
C ARG A 175 16.42 -8.63 -5.37
N LEU A 176 17.01 -7.67 -4.70
CA LEU A 176 18.33 -7.14 -5.03
C LEU A 176 19.45 -7.97 -4.39
N SER A 177 19.23 -8.47 -3.17
CA SER A 177 20.20 -9.24 -2.42
C SER A 177 19.52 -10.08 -1.33
N GLY A 178 20.32 -10.93 -0.68
CA GLY A 178 19.83 -11.82 0.36
C GLY A 178 19.10 -13.05 -0.16
N PRO A 179 18.73 -13.99 0.72
CA PRO A 179 17.99 -15.19 0.36
C PRO A 179 16.55 -14.87 -0.02
N ALA A 180 15.90 -15.77 -0.75
CA ALA A 180 14.48 -15.66 -1.04
C ALA A 180 13.63 -15.86 0.22
N LEU A 181 12.43 -15.27 0.24
CA LEU A 181 11.44 -15.57 1.27
C LEU A 181 11.05 -17.06 1.21
N VAL A 182 10.92 -17.67 2.38
CA VAL A 182 10.45 -19.04 2.52
C VAL A 182 8.93 -19.00 2.73
N LEU A 183 8.19 -19.45 1.71
CA LEU A 183 6.74 -19.48 1.74
C LEU A 183 6.25 -20.86 2.19
N LYS A 184 5.12 -20.87 2.91
CA LYS A 184 4.42 -22.12 3.27
C LYS A 184 3.65 -22.63 2.06
N ASN A 185 3.63 -23.95 1.87
CA ASN A 185 2.84 -24.63 0.84
C ASN A 185 1.37 -24.79 1.25
#